data_4629809b46ade2013c17fe056f763f8b
#
_entry.id   4629809b46ade2013c17fe056f763f8b
#
_cell.length_a   1.000
_cell.length_b   1.000
_cell.length_c   1.000
_cell.angle_alpha   90.00
_cell.angle_beta   90.00
_cell.angle_gamma   90.00
#
_symmetry.space_group_name_H-M   'P 1'
#
loop_
_entity.id
_entity.type
_entity.pdbx_description
1 polymer ?
#
loop_
_entity_poly.entity_id
_entity_poly.type
_entity_poly.pdbx_seq_one_letter_code
_entity_poly.pdbx_strand_id
1 'polypeptide(L)'
;QKIYFCNAMSQPGETDDFSVEDHIRAIEKHSFKNAVDLAIVNDSYIPQNILEAYAKQGSYPVKIKEHEHSYRIIVRKLIMFDEKGRIRHNPDAVKKVIEEVIQTI
;
A
#
# COMPACT_ATOMS: atom_id res chain seq x y z
N GLN A 1 4.13 -16.47 -8.29
CA GLN A 1 4.03 -15.00 -8.45
C GLN A 1 4.24 -14.32 -7.11
N LYS A 2 5.10 -13.31 -7.09
CA LYS A 2 5.46 -12.59 -5.86
C LYS A 2 4.62 -11.33 -5.75
N ILE A 3 3.75 -11.29 -4.74
CA ILE A 3 2.78 -10.21 -4.55
C ILE A 3 3.16 -9.40 -3.31
N TYR A 4 3.17 -8.07 -3.47
CA TYR A 4 3.41 -7.15 -2.37
C TYR A 4 2.14 -6.32 -2.10
N PHE A 5 1.66 -6.38 -0.85
CA PHE A 5 0.59 -5.51 -0.38
C PHE A 5 1.22 -4.26 0.23
N CYS A 6 1.05 -3.12 -0.43
CA CYS A 6 1.63 -1.88 0.05
C CYS A 6 0.87 -1.33 1.26
N ASN A 7 1.59 -0.81 2.24
CA ASN A 7 0.97 -0.14 3.39
C ASN A 7 0.21 1.10 2.91
N ALA A 8 -0.96 1.34 3.49
CA ALA A 8 -1.75 2.52 3.16
C ALA A 8 -1.07 3.80 3.64
N MET A 9 -0.39 3.72 4.78
CA MET A 9 0.26 4.87 5.42
C MET A 9 1.75 4.61 5.66
N SER A 10 2.56 5.66 5.56
CA SER A 10 3.98 5.57 5.90
C SER A 10 4.15 5.39 7.42
N GLN A 11 5.30 4.81 7.80
CA GLN A 11 5.64 4.61 9.22
C GLN A 11 6.68 5.63 9.65
N PRO A 12 6.38 6.47 10.65
CA PRO A 12 7.32 7.51 11.08
C PRO A 12 8.67 6.92 11.50
N GLY A 13 9.74 7.55 11.01
CA GLY A 13 11.10 7.12 11.31
C GLY A 13 11.59 5.94 10.49
N GLU A 14 10.72 5.22 9.79
CA GLU A 14 11.09 4.05 8.99
C GLU A 14 10.87 4.24 7.50
N THR A 15 9.69 4.72 7.13
CA THR A 15 9.32 4.89 5.72
C THR A 15 8.82 6.31 5.44
N ASP A 16 9.40 7.31 6.11
CA ASP A 16 9.05 8.71 5.89
C ASP A 16 9.17 9.08 4.42
N ASP A 17 8.11 9.65 3.86
CA ASP A 17 8.02 10.08 2.46
C ASP A 17 8.20 8.98 1.42
N PHE A 18 8.15 7.71 1.81
CA PHE A 18 8.25 6.61 0.87
C PHE A 18 7.00 6.55 -0.03
N SER A 19 7.23 6.48 -1.35
CA SER A 19 6.22 6.11 -2.33
C SER A 19 6.09 4.59 -2.41
N VAL A 20 5.14 4.11 -3.20
CA VAL A 20 5.04 2.68 -3.52
C VAL A 20 6.37 2.20 -4.11
N GLU A 21 6.94 2.97 -5.04
CA GLU A 21 8.20 2.63 -5.70
C GLU A 21 9.37 2.54 -4.71
N ASP A 22 9.41 3.43 -3.73
CA ASP A 22 10.45 3.42 -2.70
C ASP A 22 10.37 2.15 -1.83
N HIS A 23 9.15 1.73 -1.48
CA HIS A 23 8.95 0.49 -0.73
C HIS A 23 9.44 -0.72 -1.50
N ILE A 24 9.16 -0.79 -2.79
CA ILE A 24 9.57 -1.91 -3.64
C ILE A 24 11.09 -1.91 -3.84
N ARG A 25 11.69 -0.73 -4.05
CA ARG A 25 13.15 -0.62 -4.13
C ARG A 25 13.84 -1.11 -2.86
N ALA A 26 13.27 -0.80 -1.70
CA ALA A 26 13.80 -1.27 -0.42
C ALA A 26 13.75 -2.79 -0.32
N ILE A 27 12.65 -3.41 -0.74
CA ILE A 27 12.51 -4.86 -0.77
C ILE A 27 13.56 -5.48 -1.70
N GLU A 28 13.72 -4.94 -2.89
CA GLU A 28 14.68 -5.45 -3.87
C GLU A 28 16.13 -5.27 -3.43
N LYS A 29 16.43 -4.17 -2.74
CA LYS A 29 17.76 -3.92 -2.20
C LYS A 29 18.17 -4.96 -1.15
N HIS A 30 17.23 -5.42 -0.34
CA HIS A 30 17.48 -6.38 0.72
C HIS A 30 17.21 -7.83 0.33
N SER A 31 16.78 -8.09 -0.89
CA SER A 31 16.52 -9.44 -1.39
C SER A 31 17.21 -9.67 -2.75
N PHE A 32 16.48 -9.45 -3.84
CA PHE A 32 17.04 -9.63 -5.19
C PHE A 32 16.25 -8.77 -6.19
N LYS A 33 16.86 -8.56 -7.36
CA LYS A 33 16.25 -7.79 -8.44
C LYS A 33 14.97 -8.47 -8.91
N ASN A 34 13.95 -7.66 -9.19
CA ASN A 34 12.62 -8.13 -9.62
C ASN A 34 11.96 -9.06 -8.60
N ALA A 35 12.16 -8.75 -7.30
CA ALA A 35 11.56 -9.52 -6.21
C ALA A 35 10.03 -9.42 -6.18
N VAL A 36 9.46 -8.36 -6.77
CA VAL A 36 8.01 -8.11 -6.80
C VAL A 36 7.50 -8.22 -8.22
N ASP A 37 6.48 -9.05 -8.45
CA ASP A 37 5.80 -9.17 -9.74
C ASP A 37 4.54 -8.30 -9.79
N LEU A 38 3.88 -8.13 -8.65
CA LEU A 38 2.62 -7.42 -8.54
C LEU A 38 2.56 -6.65 -7.22
N ALA A 39 2.25 -5.36 -7.30
CA ALA A 39 1.99 -4.55 -6.11
C ALA A 39 0.49 -4.25 -6.02
N ILE A 40 -0.08 -4.46 -4.85
CA ILE A 40 -1.49 -4.13 -4.58
C ILE A 40 -1.50 -2.89 -3.69
N VAL A 41 -2.16 -1.84 -4.18
CA VAL A 41 -2.10 -0.50 -3.59
C VAL A 41 -3.50 -0.04 -3.21
N ASN A 42 -3.63 0.56 -2.04
CA ASN A 42 -4.90 1.13 -1.58
C ASN A 42 -5.14 2.51 -2.20
N ASP A 43 -6.36 2.75 -2.68
CA ASP A 43 -6.80 4.07 -3.13
C ASP A 43 -8.08 4.53 -2.43
N SER A 44 -8.40 3.97 -1.27
CA SER A 44 -9.57 4.37 -0.50
C SER A 44 -9.50 5.85 -0.11
N TYR A 45 -10.64 6.52 -0.16
CA TYR A 45 -10.75 7.87 0.37
C TYR A 45 -10.50 7.87 1.88
N ILE A 46 -9.69 8.82 2.35
CA ILE A 46 -9.42 8.99 3.78
C ILE A 46 -9.95 10.37 4.18
N PRO A 47 -10.90 10.44 5.13
CA PRO A 47 -11.43 11.72 5.58
C PRO A 47 -10.34 12.65 6.11
N GLN A 48 -10.53 13.96 5.91
CA GLN A 48 -9.53 14.96 6.27
C GLN A 48 -9.16 14.94 7.74
N ASN A 49 -10.12 14.73 8.64
CA ASN A 49 -9.85 14.66 10.07
C ASN A 49 -8.93 13.49 10.43
N ILE A 50 -9.05 12.38 9.74
CA ILE A 50 -8.20 11.21 9.94
C ILE A 50 -6.80 11.46 9.36
N LEU A 51 -6.72 12.07 8.17
CA LEU A 51 -5.43 12.47 7.58
C LEU A 51 -4.66 13.39 8.51
N GLU A 52 -5.32 14.38 9.11
CA GLU A 52 -4.69 15.31 10.04
C GLU A 52 -4.19 14.63 11.30
N ALA A 53 -4.97 13.69 11.85
CA ALA A 53 -4.58 12.94 13.03
C ALA A 53 -3.30 12.11 12.77
N TYR A 54 -3.22 11.47 11.62
CA TYR A 54 -2.03 10.71 11.24
C TYR A 54 -0.84 11.62 10.95
N ALA A 55 -1.08 12.77 10.31
CA ALA A 55 -0.02 13.73 9.99
C ALA A 55 0.66 14.26 11.27
N LYS A 56 -0.07 14.42 12.35
CA LYS A 56 0.50 14.82 13.64
C LYS A 56 1.51 13.82 14.18
N GLN A 57 1.39 12.57 13.77
CA GLN A 57 2.32 11.50 14.15
C GLN A 57 3.40 11.26 13.09
N GLY A 58 3.43 12.07 12.03
CA GLY A 58 4.38 11.91 10.94
C GLY A 58 4.04 10.81 9.96
N SER A 59 2.78 10.37 9.92
CA SER A 59 2.32 9.32 9.02
C SER A 59 1.46 9.92 7.91
N TYR A 60 1.78 9.56 6.66
CA TYR A 60 1.12 10.11 5.47
C TYR A 60 0.73 8.97 4.51
N PRO A 61 -0.30 9.18 3.66
CA PRO A 61 -0.67 8.18 2.66
C PRO A 61 0.50 7.84 1.73
N VAL A 62 0.65 6.55 1.46
CA VAL A 62 1.65 6.07 0.49
C VAL A 62 1.07 6.22 -0.90
N LYS A 63 1.81 6.86 -1.83
CA LYS A 63 1.31 7.18 -3.17
C LYS A 63 2.19 6.56 -4.26
N ILE A 64 1.58 6.37 -5.43
CA ILE A 64 2.29 5.99 -6.64
C ILE A 64 2.85 7.28 -7.24
N LYS A 65 4.18 7.34 -7.46
CA LYS A 65 4.84 8.53 -7.98
C LYS A 65 5.41 8.38 -9.39
N GLU A 66 5.61 7.15 -9.85
CA GLU A 66 6.19 6.89 -11.17
C GLU A 66 5.15 6.29 -12.11
N HIS A 67 5.35 6.44 -13.41
CA HIS A 67 4.41 5.97 -14.43
C HIS A 67 4.83 4.65 -15.09
N GLU A 68 6.09 4.29 -14.97
CA GLU A 68 6.62 3.07 -15.57
C GLU A 68 7.20 2.15 -14.50
N HIS A 69 6.84 0.87 -14.53
CA HIS A 69 7.25 -0.12 -13.54
C HIS A 69 7.56 -1.45 -14.22
N SER A 70 8.55 -2.17 -13.69
CA SER A 70 8.84 -3.54 -14.12
C SER A 70 7.85 -4.55 -13.53
N TYR A 71 7.00 -4.13 -12.63
CA TYR A 71 5.96 -4.93 -11.98
C TYR A 71 4.59 -4.34 -12.28
N ARG A 72 3.55 -5.16 -12.13
CA ARG A 72 2.17 -4.70 -12.29
C ARG A 72 1.70 -4.01 -11.02
N ILE A 73 0.81 -3.03 -11.16
CA ILE A 73 0.15 -2.38 -10.03
C ILE A 73 -1.35 -2.56 -10.18
N ILE A 74 -1.98 -3.03 -9.12
CA ILE A 74 -3.44 -3.09 -9.00
C ILE A 74 -3.85 -2.17 -7.88
N VAL A 75 -4.79 -1.26 -8.17
CA VAL A 75 -5.28 -0.27 -7.21
C VAL A 75 -6.71 -0.65 -6.81
N ARG A 76 -6.95 -0.79 -5.52
CA ARG A 76 -8.27 -1.17 -4.98
C ARG A 76 -8.52 -0.45 -3.66
N LYS A 77 -9.78 -0.41 -3.25
CA LYS A 77 -10.17 0.13 -1.95
C LYS A 77 -10.02 -0.98 -0.91
N LEU A 78 -9.00 -0.88 -0.08
CA LEU A 78 -8.57 -1.98 0.78
C LEU A 78 -8.67 -1.70 2.27
N ILE A 79 -9.02 -0.48 2.67
CA ILE A 79 -9.00 -0.10 4.08
C ILE A 79 -10.40 0.12 4.65
N MET A 80 -10.47 0.05 5.97
CA MET A 80 -11.63 0.40 6.76
C MET A 80 -11.16 1.17 7.99
N PHE A 81 -12.08 1.75 8.74
CA PHE A 81 -11.76 2.51 9.95
C PHE A 81 -12.40 1.83 11.16
N ASP A 82 -11.64 1.73 12.24
CA ASP A 82 -12.18 1.19 13.49
C ASP A 82 -12.91 2.29 14.27
N GLU A 83 -13.46 1.95 15.44
CA GLU A 83 -14.24 2.87 16.28
C GLU A 83 -13.45 4.12 16.69
N LYS A 84 -12.12 4.02 16.75
CA LYS A 84 -11.24 5.12 17.13
C LYS A 84 -10.72 5.90 15.90
N GLY A 85 -11.21 5.61 14.71
CA GLY A 85 -10.76 6.24 13.48
C GLY A 85 -9.41 5.73 12.98
N ARG A 86 -8.93 4.60 13.49
CA ARG A 86 -7.65 4.04 13.03
C ARG A 86 -7.86 3.28 11.73
N ILE A 87 -6.87 3.41 10.83
CA ILE A 87 -6.91 2.75 9.54
C ILE A 87 -6.55 1.28 9.70
N ARG A 88 -7.39 0.41 9.15
CA ARG A 88 -7.20 -1.05 9.15
C ARG A 88 -7.44 -1.58 7.75
N HIS A 89 -6.81 -2.69 7.38
CA HIS A 89 -7.17 -3.38 6.15
C HIS A 89 -8.57 -4.01 6.31
N ASN A 90 -9.37 -3.90 5.26
CA ASN A 90 -10.68 -4.55 5.22
C ASN A 90 -10.47 -6.00 4.77
N PRO A 91 -10.72 -7.00 5.64
CA PRO A 91 -10.44 -8.40 5.29
C PRO A 91 -11.22 -8.89 4.06
N ASP A 92 -12.46 -8.46 3.89
CA ASP A 92 -13.27 -8.87 2.73
C ASP A 92 -12.73 -8.28 1.43
N ALA A 93 -12.28 -7.02 1.46
CA ALA A 93 -11.70 -6.37 0.29
C ALA A 93 -10.37 -7.03 -0.09
N VAL A 94 -9.53 -7.35 0.89
CA VAL A 94 -8.27 -8.05 0.66
C VAL A 94 -8.52 -9.43 0.08
N LYS A 95 -9.49 -10.17 0.62
CA LYS A 95 -9.87 -11.49 0.11
C LYS A 95 -10.29 -11.40 -1.36
N LYS A 96 -11.12 -10.41 -1.70
CA LYS A 96 -11.60 -10.21 -3.07
C LYS A 96 -10.47 -9.97 -4.05
N VAL A 97 -9.51 -9.12 -3.71
CA VAL A 97 -8.39 -8.82 -4.62
C VAL A 97 -7.47 -10.03 -4.77
N ILE A 98 -7.28 -10.81 -3.74
CA ILE A 98 -6.51 -12.06 -3.82
C ILE A 98 -7.20 -13.03 -4.78
N GLU A 99 -8.52 -13.17 -4.69
CA GLU A 99 -9.30 -14.02 -5.59
C GLU A 99 -9.19 -13.54 -7.05
N GLU A 100 -9.24 -12.22 -7.28
CA GLU A 100 -9.03 -11.64 -8.62
C GLU A 100 -7.67 -12.02 -9.19
N VAL A 101 -6.63 -11.89 -8.38
CA VAL A 101 -5.25 -12.19 -8.80
C VAL A 101 -5.10 -13.66 -9.13
N ILE A 102 -5.65 -14.55 -8.33
CA ILE A 102 -5.60 -16.00 -8.55
C ILE A 102 -6.28 -16.35 -9.87
N GLN A 103 -7.42 -15.73 -10.17
CA GLN A 103 -8.18 -16.00 -11.40
C GLN A 103 -7.48 -15.51 -12.67
N THR A 104 -6.56 -14.57 -12.56
CA THR A 104 -5.86 -13.98 -13.72
C THR A 104 -4.49 -14.59 -13.97
N ILE A 105 -4.08 -15.53 -13.15
CA ILE A 105 -2.77 -16.22 -13.29
C ILE A 105 -2.85 -17.35 -14.32
#